data_71feaaa188c4c2b75933e7a2e5d1a8cf
#
_entry.id   71feaaa188c4c2b75933e7a2e5d1a8cf
#
_cell.length_a   1.000
_cell.length_b   1.000
_cell.length_c   1.000
_cell.angle_alpha   90.00
_cell.angle_beta   90.00
_cell.angle_gamma   90.00
#
_symmetry.space_group_name_H-M   'P 1'
#
loop_
_entity.id
_entity.type
_entity.pdbx_description
1 polymer ?
#
loop_
_entity_poly.entity_id
_entity_poly.type
_entity_poly.pdbx_seq_one_letter_code
_entity_poly.pdbx_strand_id
1 'polypeptide(L)'
;MVKEFIFNFLKVFVLGLSFLVLSSFFTKELSADDSEGQGLIEQFGDQLKRLFGGREDSDKQSPEDMGGLSEYMEDLMNKAQELWGNQGRPGGLELDMNDPRMADLMKFYQAQLDQRRPSRNEKDHRSVFSEYKPVIASALKSTAAIMNKNGKQVALATVVDSNGLLVTKSSEIPKDGAYCLFSDNKKSEFEILGTDKKWDIALIKVGMKDLTAVNLKGNNNVDLGTFLAASGIEEDPIAVGVASVAPRNLSVSERGFLGVGMENSPDGVKVTMVQNGSGADKAGLKVDDIILKIDGNDITSPAELAKSVSGLKPGDEIKINYKRKDKERTINATLGSRGSGQARFSMPDPGAQFGGPLSSKRVDFPNALQHDLTIRPDECGGPIVNLDGEVVGVNVARGGRVKSYAITNKDLIEVIDSLKKSNNDTDEISSLRNELQSINEEIEEIENKLLEFKKLKEEKQDE
;
A
#
# COMPACT_ATOMS: atom_id res chain seq x y z
N MET A 1 -21.80 -16.63 4.43
CA MET A 1 -20.40 -16.26 4.21
C MET A 1 -19.86 -16.73 2.85
N VAL A 2 -19.74 -18.04 2.58
CA VAL A 2 -19.23 -18.51 1.26
C VAL A 2 -20.14 -18.09 0.09
N LYS A 3 -21.46 -18.19 0.24
CA LYS A 3 -22.43 -17.75 -0.80
C LYS A 3 -22.38 -16.24 -1.08
N GLU A 4 -22.21 -15.40 -0.06
CA GLU A 4 -22.06 -13.95 -0.23
C GLU A 4 -20.72 -13.56 -0.85
N PHE A 5 -19.64 -14.25 -0.49
CA PHE A 5 -18.32 -14.05 -1.10
C PHE A 5 -18.33 -14.41 -2.59
N ILE A 6 -18.95 -15.55 -2.95
CA ILE A 6 -19.09 -16.01 -4.34
C ILE A 6 -19.98 -15.03 -5.13
N PHE A 7 -21.09 -14.59 -4.55
CA PHE A 7 -22.01 -13.62 -5.16
C PHE A 7 -21.34 -12.26 -5.43
N ASN A 8 -20.54 -11.77 -4.48
CA ASN A 8 -19.80 -10.53 -4.66
C ASN A 8 -18.63 -10.70 -5.66
N PHE A 9 -18.00 -11.86 -5.70
CA PHE A 9 -16.94 -12.18 -6.65
C PHE A 9 -17.50 -12.30 -8.08
N LEU A 10 -18.63 -12.96 -8.27
CA LEU A 10 -19.31 -13.02 -9.59
C LEU A 10 -19.76 -11.63 -10.06
N LYS A 11 -20.31 -10.78 -9.15
CA LYS A 11 -20.63 -9.40 -9.47
C LYS A 11 -19.40 -8.61 -9.91
N VAL A 12 -18.28 -8.75 -9.22
CA VAL A 12 -17.02 -8.07 -9.56
C VAL A 12 -16.43 -8.60 -10.86
N PHE A 13 -16.58 -9.89 -11.16
CA PHE A 13 -16.09 -10.50 -12.39
C PHE A 13 -16.92 -10.09 -13.60
N VAL A 14 -18.26 -10.12 -13.50
CA VAL A 14 -19.17 -9.62 -14.56
C VAL A 14 -19.00 -8.12 -14.74
N LEU A 15 -18.82 -7.34 -13.66
CA LEU A 15 -18.49 -5.92 -13.71
C LEU A 15 -17.09 -5.68 -14.27
N GLY A 16 -16.12 -6.52 -13.99
CA GLY A 16 -14.75 -6.42 -14.51
C GLY A 16 -14.67 -6.73 -16.01
N LEU A 17 -15.40 -7.74 -16.51
CA LEU A 17 -15.56 -8.00 -17.94
C LEU A 17 -16.32 -6.86 -18.63
N SER A 18 -17.37 -6.34 -17.99
CA SER A 18 -18.13 -5.17 -18.45
C SER A 18 -17.26 -3.93 -18.51
N PHE A 19 -16.37 -3.73 -17.54
CA PHE A 19 -15.45 -2.58 -17.48
C PHE A 19 -14.36 -2.65 -18.58
N LEU A 20 -13.87 -3.85 -18.91
CA LEU A 20 -12.93 -4.06 -20.02
C LEU A 20 -13.58 -3.78 -21.38
N VAL A 21 -14.82 -4.21 -21.56
CA VAL A 21 -15.60 -3.89 -22.77
C VAL A 21 -15.95 -2.40 -22.79
N LEU A 22 -16.39 -1.81 -21.68
CA LEU A 22 -16.69 -0.38 -21.57
C LEU A 22 -15.46 0.51 -21.72
N SER A 23 -14.28 0.11 -21.21
CA SER A 23 -13.07 0.92 -21.40
C SER A 23 -12.63 0.98 -22.85
N SER A 24 -12.91 -0.06 -23.64
CA SER A 24 -12.71 -0.06 -25.11
C SER A 24 -13.74 0.82 -25.82
N PHE A 25 -14.95 0.97 -25.26
CA PHE A 25 -15.99 1.86 -25.78
C PHE A 25 -15.80 3.33 -25.39
N PHE A 26 -15.23 3.63 -24.21
CA PHE A 26 -15.01 5.01 -23.75
C PHE A 26 -13.79 5.69 -24.37
N THR A 27 -12.90 4.95 -25.03
CA THR A 27 -11.76 5.52 -25.76
C THR A 27 -12.06 5.90 -27.22
N LYS A 28 -13.25 5.54 -27.73
CA LYS A 28 -13.77 5.98 -29.04
C LYS A 28 -15.25 6.25 -28.90
N GLU A 29 -15.71 7.44 -29.27
CA GLU A 29 -17.11 7.76 -29.53
C GLU A 29 -17.62 6.86 -30.67
N LEU A 30 -18.13 5.68 -30.34
CA LEU A 30 -18.78 4.78 -31.29
C LEU A 30 -20.25 4.67 -30.92
N SER A 31 -21.10 5.12 -31.81
CA SER A 31 -22.55 4.88 -31.72
C SER A 31 -22.84 3.39 -31.98
N ALA A 32 -23.89 2.87 -31.35
CA ALA A 32 -24.31 1.48 -31.44
C ALA A 32 -24.75 0.99 -32.86
N ASP A 33 -24.63 1.85 -33.86
CA ASP A 33 -25.06 1.59 -35.25
C ASP A 33 -23.89 1.39 -36.25
N ASP A 34 -22.64 1.40 -35.77
CA ASP A 34 -21.47 1.26 -36.65
C ASP A 34 -21.03 -0.19 -36.78
N SER A 35 -20.74 -0.60 -38.04
CA SER A 35 -20.20 -1.92 -38.38
C SER A 35 -18.91 -2.32 -37.65
N GLU A 36 -18.21 -1.36 -37.04
CA GLU A 36 -17.04 -1.59 -36.18
C GLU A 36 -17.42 -2.13 -34.79
N GLY A 37 -18.59 -1.78 -34.25
CA GLY A 37 -19.10 -2.31 -32.97
C GLY A 37 -19.44 -3.80 -33.07
N GLN A 38 -20.04 -4.21 -34.18
CA GLN A 38 -20.34 -5.63 -34.43
C GLN A 38 -19.06 -6.45 -34.60
N GLY A 39 -18.04 -5.91 -35.29
CA GLY A 39 -16.74 -6.57 -35.43
C GLY A 39 -15.99 -6.77 -34.11
N LEU A 40 -16.14 -5.85 -33.14
CA LEU A 40 -15.58 -5.98 -31.80
C LEU A 40 -16.28 -7.05 -30.97
N ILE A 41 -17.59 -7.20 -31.09
CA ILE A 41 -18.38 -8.23 -30.41
C ILE A 41 -18.03 -9.63 -30.99
N GLU A 42 -17.87 -9.76 -32.30
CA GLU A 42 -17.38 -10.99 -32.93
C GLU A 42 -15.94 -11.33 -32.53
N GLN A 43 -15.04 -10.33 -32.50
CA GLN A 43 -13.65 -10.50 -32.07
C GLN A 43 -13.56 -10.92 -30.59
N PHE A 44 -14.46 -10.42 -29.74
CA PHE A 44 -14.55 -10.81 -28.34
C PHE A 44 -15.13 -12.22 -28.20
N GLY A 45 -16.15 -12.55 -28.96
CA GLY A 45 -16.71 -13.93 -29.06
C GLY A 45 -15.65 -14.92 -29.50
N ASP A 46 -14.82 -14.57 -30.47
CA ASP A 46 -13.70 -15.40 -30.95
C ASP A 46 -12.55 -15.48 -29.93
N GLN A 47 -12.28 -14.43 -29.19
CA GLN A 47 -11.34 -14.50 -28.07
C GLN A 47 -11.86 -15.40 -26.95
N LEU A 48 -13.13 -15.35 -26.62
CA LEU A 48 -13.75 -16.30 -25.68
C LEU A 48 -13.71 -17.72 -26.20
N LYS A 49 -14.02 -17.96 -27.47
CA LYS A 49 -13.87 -19.30 -28.11
C LYS A 49 -12.42 -19.79 -28.09
N ARG A 50 -11.42 -18.91 -28.25
CA ARG A 50 -9.97 -19.28 -28.13
C ARG A 50 -9.53 -19.52 -26.70
N LEU A 51 -10.13 -18.81 -25.74
CA LEU A 51 -9.85 -19.00 -24.30
C LEU A 51 -10.54 -20.26 -23.74
N PHE A 52 -11.70 -20.61 -24.27
CA PHE A 52 -12.51 -21.73 -23.83
C PHE A 52 -12.50 -22.93 -24.81
N GLY A 53 -12.08 -22.72 -26.07
CA GLY A 53 -11.83 -23.75 -27.03
C GLY A 53 -10.44 -24.36 -26.80
N GLY A 54 -10.38 -25.52 -26.17
CA GLY A 54 -9.17 -26.19 -25.75
C GLY A 54 -8.10 -26.32 -26.82
N ARG A 55 -6.84 -26.16 -26.42
CA ARG A 55 -5.68 -26.70 -27.12
C ARG A 55 -5.88 -28.22 -27.25
N GLU A 56 -5.84 -28.72 -28.49
CA GLU A 56 -5.60 -30.13 -28.77
C GLU A 56 -4.20 -30.48 -28.23
N ASP A 57 -4.13 -30.89 -26.97
CA ASP A 57 -3.10 -31.79 -26.48
C ASP A 57 -3.37 -32.20 -25.03
N SER A 58 -3.41 -33.50 -24.82
CA SER A 58 -3.37 -34.31 -23.59
C SER A 58 -4.65 -34.48 -22.77
N ASP A 59 -5.21 -35.69 -22.95
CA ASP A 59 -5.86 -36.58 -21.98
C ASP A 59 -6.63 -35.95 -20.78
N LYS A 60 -7.94 -36.08 -20.86
CA LYS A 60 -8.97 -36.06 -19.83
C LYS A 60 -9.82 -34.79 -19.74
N GLN A 61 -10.78 -34.72 -20.61
CA GLN A 61 -12.20 -34.41 -20.42
C GLN A 61 -12.86 -34.27 -21.80
N SER A 62 -13.95 -34.98 -22.02
CA SER A 62 -14.60 -35.03 -23.32
C SER A 62 -15.24 -33.66 -23.67
N PRO A 63 -15.26 -33.28 -24.98
CA PRO A 63 -15.90 -32.02 -25.43
C PRO A 63 -17.41 -31.96 -25.19
N GLU A 64 -18.05 -33.06 -24.79
CA GLU A 64 -19.49 -33.13 -24.56
C GLU A 64 -19.97 -32.38 -23.31
N ASP A 65 -19.10 -32.22 -22.29
CA ASP A 65 -19.44 -31.48 -21.06
C ASP A 65 -19.36 -29.95 -21.17
N MET A 66 -18.77 -29.44 -22.25
CA MET A 66 -18.55 -27.97 -22.44
C MET A 66 -19.66 -27.31 -23.27
N GLY A 67 -20.49 -28.05 -23.99
CA GLY A 67 -21.54 -27.49 -24.85
C GLY A 67 -22.60 -26.68 -24.08
N GLY A 68 -23.05 -27.21 -22.96
CA GLY A 68 -24.02 -26.52 -22.11
C GLY A 68 -23.50 -25.25 -21.43
N LEU A 69 -22.20 -25.19 -21.14
CA LEU A 69 -21.56 -24.03 -20.51
C LEU A 69 -21.41 -22.88 -21.52
N SER A 70 -21.06 -23.19 -22.77
CA SER A 70 -20.95 -22.21 -23.84
C SER A 70 -22.30 -21.57 -24.14
N GLU A 71 -23.36 -22.41 -24.22
CA GLU A 71 -24.72 -21.94 -24.44
C GLU A 71 -25.27 -21.09 -23.29
N TYR A 72 -24.93 -21.43 -22.04
CA TYR A 72 -25.29 -20.65 -20.87
C TYR A 72 -24.58 -19.28 -20.81
N MET A 73 -23.30 -19.24 -21.16
CA MET A 73 -22.55 -17.98 -21.25
C MET A 73 -23.11 -17.08 -22.36
N GLU A 74 -23.51 -17.66 -23.49
CA GLU A 74 -24.14 -16.93 -24.59
C GLU A 74 -25.51 -16.38 -24.19
N ASP A 75 -26.34 -17.15 -23.46
CA ASP A 75 -27.62 -16.70 -22.90
C ASP A 75 -27.43 -15.57 -21.87
N LEU A 76 -26.43 -15.66 -21.00
CA LEU A 76 -26.09 -14.58 -20.08
C LEU A 76 -25.62 -13.30 -20.79
N MET A 77 -24.83 -13.46 -21.85
CA MET A 77 -24.35 -12.35 -22.67
C MET A 77 -25.51 -11.66 -23.42
N ASN A 78 -26.42 -12.46 -23.99
CA ASN A 78 -27.61 -11.95 -24.68
C ASN A 78 -28.55 -11.19 -23.71
N LYS A 79 -28.78 -11.74 -22.51
CA LYS A 79 -29.55 -11.05 -21.45
C LYS A 79 -28.86 -9.75 -20.98
N ALA A 80 -27.54 -9.75 -20.86
CA ALA A 80 -26.81 -8.55 -20.54
C ALA A 80 -26.93 -7.49 -21.65
N GLN A 81 -26.91 -7.91 -22.90
CA GLN A 81 -27.05 -7.04 -24.07
C GLN A 81 -28.47 -6.47 -24.20
N GLU A 82 -29.52 -7.26 -23.91
CA GLU A 82 -30.91 -6.79 -23.84
C GLU A 82 -31.10 -5.76 -22.74
N LEU A 83 -30.49 -5.94 -21.57
CA LEU A 83 -30.56 -5.01 -20.45
C LEU A 83 -29.81 -3.68 -20.73
N TRP A 84 -28.77 -3.72 -21.57
CA TRP A 84 -27.98 -2.52 -21.93
C TRP A 84 -28.53 -1.79 -23.16
N GLY A 85 -29.27 -2.47 -24.04
CA GLY A 85 -29.89 -1.89 -25.24
C GLY A 85 -31.10 -1.00 -24.96
N ASN A 86 -31.74 -1.10 -23.79
CA ASN A 86 -32.85 -0.29 -23.37
C ASN A 86 -32.44 0.76 -22.33
N GLN A 87 -32.26 1.99 -22.78
CA GLN A 87 -32.03 3.23 -22.05
C GLN A 87 -32.30 3.19 -20.53
N GLY A 88 -31.22 3.31 -19.75
CA GLY A 88 -31.26 3.76 -18.38
C GLY A 88 -30.83 2.71 -17.37
N ARG A 89 -29.93 3.07 -16.53
CA ARG A 89 -29.31 2.44 -15.33
C ARG A 89 -29.43 0.91 -15.24
N PRO A 90 -28.34 0.17 -15.14
CA PRO A 90 -28.38 -1.28 -15.07
C PRO A 90 -29.11 -1.73 -13.80
N GLY A 91 -30.31 -2.23 -13.97
CA GLY A 91 -30.92 -3.15 -13.02
C GLY A 91 -30.00 -4.37 -12.95
N GLY A 92 -29.62 -4.76 -11.75
CA GLY A 92 -28.65 -5.86 -11.58
C GLY A 92 -29.14 -7.11 -12.29
N LEU A 93 -28.23 -7.76 -13.02
CA LEU A 93 -28.44 -9.09 -13.59
C LEU A 93 -28.77 -10.04 -12.45
N GLU A 94 -30.02 -10.50 -12.35
CA GLU A 94 -30.42 -11.53 -11.40
C GLU A 94 -29.97 -12.89 -11.96
N LEU A 95 -28.92 -13.44 -11.35
CA LEU A 95 -28.44 -14.77 -11.67
C LEU A 95 -29.28 -15.81 -10.91
N ASP A 96 -29.92 -16.71 -11.61
CA ASP A 96 -30.61 -17.84 -10.97
C ASP A 96 -29.59 -18.87 -10.46
N MET A 97 -29.36 -18.83 -9.17
CA MET A 97 -28.42 -19.73 -8.49
C MET A 97 -28.90 -21.19 -8.42
N ASN A 98 -30.17 -21.46 -8.81
CA ASN A 98 -30.74 -22.82 -8.87
C ASN A 98 -30.68 -23.40 -10.29
N ASP A 99 -30.21 -22.65 -11.28
CA ASP A 99 -29.99 -23.17 -12.64
C ASP A 99 -28.91 -24.26 -12.60
N PRO A 100 -29.18 -25.50 -13.10
CA PRO A 100 -28.17 -26.56 -13.13
C PRO A 100 -26.87 -26.17 -13.83
N ARG A 101 -26.96 -25.33 -14.86
CA ARG A 101 -25.79 -24.79 -15.59
C ARG A 101 -24.91 -23.88 -14.73
N MET A 102 -25.50 -23.22 -13.71
CA MET A 102 -24.74 -22.46 -12.73
C MET A 102 -23.84 -23.37 -11.87
N ALA A 103 -24.31 -24.56 -11.51
CA ALA A 103 -23.50 -25.54 -10.78
C ALA A 103 -22.28 -26.00 -11.61
N ASP A 104 -22.43 -26.16 -12.90
CA ASP A 104 -21.34 -26.57 -13.80
C ASP A 104 -20.37 -25.41 -14.04
N LEU A 105 -20.86 -24.17 -14.17
CA LEU A 105 -20.03 -22.98 -14.18
C LEU A 105 -19.21 -22.86 -12.89
N MET A 106 -19.79 -23.11 -11.74
CA MET A 106 -19.10 -23.11 -10.46
C MET A 106 -18.05 -24.21 -10.36
N LYS A 107 -18.32 -25.41 -10.86
CA LYS A 107 -17.32 -26.50 -10.94
C LYS A 107 -16.15 -26.14 -11.85
N PHE A 108 -16.43 -25.53 -13.01
CA PHE A 108 -15.39 -25.07 -13.92
C PHE A 108 -14.49 -24.02 -13.28
N TYR A 109 -15.08 -23.01 -12.61
CA TYR A 109 -14.29 -22.02 -11.87
C TYR A 109 -13.53 -22.63 -10.70
N GLN A 110 -14.12 -23.58 -10.00
CA GLN A 110 -13.42 -24.29 -8.92
C GLN A 110 -12.24 -25.08 -9.49
N ALA A 111 -12.39 -25.74 -10.61
CA ALA A 111 -11.29 -26.45 -11.30
C ALA A 111 -10.20 -25.49 -11.77
N GLN A 112 -10.55 -24.28 -12.25
CA GLN A 112 -9.57 -23.25 -12.60
C GLN A 112 -8.84 -22.67 -11.37
N LEU A 113 -9.55 -22.49 -10.26
CA LEU A 113 -8.94 -22.07 -9.00
C LEU A 113 -8.02 -23.17 -8.46
N ASP A 114 -8.40 -24.44 -8.60
CA ASP A 114 -7.57 -25.57 -8.22
C ASP A 114 -6.31 -25.70 -9.10
N GLN A 115 -6.40 -25.38 -10.39
CA GLN A 115 -5.22 -25.26 -11.28
C GLN A 115 -4.28 -24.10 -10.89
N ARG A 116 -4.78 -23.09 -10.19
CA ARG A 116 -3.96 -21.97 -9.66
C ARG A 116 -3.38 -22.23 -8.28
N ARG A 117 -3.69 -23.37 -7.67
CA ARG A 117 -3.03 -23.76 -6.42
C ARG A 117 -1.56 -23.97 -6.68
N PRO A 118 -0.68 -23.43 -5.80
CA PRO A 118 0.75 -23.64 -5.94
C PRO A 118 1.07 -25.13 -6.09
N SER A 119 1.93 -25.48 -7.02
CA SER A 119 2.43 -26.85 -7.14
C SER A 119 3.26 -27.22 -5.92
N ARG A 120 3.44 -28.52 -5.66
CA ARG A 120 4.21 -29.01 -4.51
C ARG A 120 5.61 -28.42 -4.39
N ASN A 121 6.16 -27.97 -5.50
CA ASN A 121 7.51 -27.41 -5.58
C ASN A 121 7.54 -25.87 -5.50
N GLU A 122 6.38 -25.24 -5.36
CA GLU A 122 6.31 -23.77 -5.21
C GLU A 122 6.39 -23.38 -3.75
N LYS A 123 7.08 -22.24 -3.48
CA LYS A 123 7.30 -21.74 -2.13
C LYS A 123 6.01 -21.45 -1.35
N ASP A 124 4.91 -21.15 -2.05
CA ASP A 124 3.61 -20.85 -1.47
C ASP A 124 2.73 -22.10 -1.29
N HIS A 125 3.28 -23.31 -1.52
CA HIS A 125 2.54 -24.53 -1.31
C HIS A 125 2.41 -24.88 0.17
N ARG A 126 1.25 -25.43 0.56
CA ARG A 126 0.95 -25.78 1.95
C ARG A 126 1.98 -26.72 2.59
N SER A 127 2.57 -27.65 1.82
CA SER A 127 3.62 -28.53 2.35
C SER A 127 4.89 -27.77 2.72
N VAL A 128 5.23 -26.69 2.01
CA VAL A 128 6.34 -25.83 2.34
C VAL A 128 6.01 -25.06 3.62
N PHE A 129 4.82 -24.47 3.70
CA PHE A 129 4.39 -23.75 4.90
C PHE A 129 4.39 -24.61 6.16
N SER A 130 4.00 -25.90 6.05
CA SER A 130 4.01 -26.81 7.20
C SER A 130 5.41 -27.03 7.79
N GLU A 131 6.46 -27.00 6.97
CA GLU A 131 7.84 -27.13 7.43
C GLU A 131 8.32 -25.87 8.20
N TYR A 132 7.71 -24.71 7.93
CA TYR A 132 8.05 -23.46 8.61
C TYR A 132 7.25 -23.19 9.89
N LYS A 133 6.24 -24.01 10.23
CA LYS A 133 5.48 -23.86 11.50
C LYS A 133 6.38 -23.81 12.74
N PRO A 134 7.35 -24.73 12.91
CA PRO A 134 8.24 -24.66 14.05
C PRO A 134 9.12 -23.40 14.04
N VAL A 135 9.50 -22.91 12.86
CA VAL A 135 10.34 -21.72 12.68
C VAL A 135 9.61 -20.46 13.17
N ILE A 136 8.33 -20.30 12.88
CA ILE A 136 7.55 -19.13 13.28
C ILE A 136 6.92 -19.26 14.68
N ALA A 137 7.00 -20.41 15.34
CA ALA A 137 6.25 -20.72 16.57
C ALA A 137 6.48 -19.71 17.71
N SER A 138 7.69 -19.17 17.84
CA SER A 138 8.00 -18.13 18.82
C SER A 138 7.42 -16.78 18.40
N ALA A 139 7.60 -16.40 17.14
CA ALA A 139 7.11 -15.14 16.59
C ALA A 139 5.58 -15.07 16.55
N LEU A 140 4.90 -16.20 16.34
CA LEU A 140 3.44 -16.32 16.43
C LEU A 140 2.90 -15.79 17.76
N LYS A 141 3.53 -16.16 18.88
CA LYS A 141 3.14 -15.71 20.23
C LYS A 141 3.39 -14.22 20.46
N SER A 142 4.26 -13.64 19.66
CA SER A 142 4.65 -12.23 19.72
C SER A 142 3.95 -11.38 18.64
N THR A 143 2.94 -11.94 17.95
CA THR A 143 2.22 -11.26 16.87
C THR A 143 0.76 -11.05 17.24
N ALA A 144 0.25 -9.86 16.94
CA ALA A 144 -1.17 -9.54 17.02
C ALA A 144 -1.66 -8.99 15.67
N ALA A 145 -2.92 -9.21 15.33
CA ALA A 145 -3.57 -8.55 14.21
C ALA A 145 -4.25 -7.26 14.68
N ILE A 146 -4.04 -6.18 13.94
CA ILE A 146 -4.82 -4.94 14.11
C ILE A 146 -6.11 -5.09 13.32
N MET A 147 -7.22 -5.12 14.03
CA MET A 147 -8.57 -5.27 13.48
C MET A 147 -9.28 -3.93 13.50
N ASN A 148 -10.02 -3.61 12.45
CA ASN A 148 -10.92 -2.46 12.47
C ASN A 148 -12.25 -2.81 13.16
N LYS A 149 -13.11 -1.82 13.35
CA LYS A 149 -14.44 -1.98 13.97
C LYS A 149 -15.34 -3.02 13.29
N ASN A 150 -15.10 -3.34 12.04
CA ASN A 150 -15.88 -4.33 11.28
C ASN A 150 -15.27 -5.74 11.37
N GLY A 151 -14.24 -5.95 12.18
CA GLY A 151 -13.56 -7.22 12.33
C GLY A 151 -12.68 -7.62 11.12
N LYS A 152 -12.27 -6.66 10.30
CA LYS A 152 -11.32 -6.88 9.20
C LYS A 152 -9.91 -6.53 9.67
N GLN A 153 -8.94 -7.40 9.40
CA GLN A 153 -7.53 -7.13 9.62
C GLN A 153 -7.08 -5.99 8.68
N VAL A 154 -6.32 -5.05 9.22
CA VAL A 154 -5.77 -3.90 8.49
C VAL A 154 -4.25 -3.81 8.59
N ALA A 155 -3.66 -4.38 9.64
CA ALA A 155 -2.23 -4.52 9.83
C ALA A 155 -1.94 -5.70 10.76
N LEU A 156 -0.67 -6.02 10.93
CA LEU A 156 -0.16 -6.81 12.04
C LEU A 156 0.60 -5.92 13.02
N ALA A 157 0.85 -6.43 14.21
CA ALA A 157 1.68 -5.79 15.22
C ALA A 157 2.62 -6.81 15.85
N THR A 158 3.80 -6.36 16.22
CA THR A 158 4.84 -7.16 16.87
C THR A 158 5.01 -6.72 18.31
N VAL A 159 4.89 -7.64 19.26
CA VAL A 159 5.12 -7.38 20.69
C VAL A 159 6.61 -7.15 20.94
N VAL A 160 6.98 -5.97 21.42
CA VAL A 160 8.37 -5.57 21.67
C VAL A 160 8.70 -5.47 23.16
N ASP A 161 7.69 -5.50 24.03
CA ASP A 161 7.85 -5.52 25.48
C ASP A 161 6.71 -6.30 26.14
N SER A 162 7.04 -7.14 27.12
CA SER A 162 6.07 -8.00 27.83
C SER A 162 4.98 -7.24 28.58
N ASN A 163 5.21 -5.98 28.90
CA ASN A 163 4.23 -5.10 29.53
C ASN A 163 3.21 -4.51 28.52
N GLY A 164 3.13 -5.04 27.32
CA GLY A 164 2.10 -4.66 26.34
C GLY A 164 2.49 -3.54 25.38
N LEU A 165 3.79 -3.36 25.09
CA LEU A 165 4.22 -2.50 23.99
C LEU A 165 4.33 -3.30 22.71
N LEU A 166 3.74 -2.76 21.64
CA LEU A 166 3.79 -3.34 20.31
C LEU A 166 4.19 -2.27 19.29
N VAL A 167 4.81 -2.72 18.20
CA VAL A 167 5.04 -1.89 17.01
C VAL A 167 4.17 -2.38 15.87
N THR A 168 3.67 -1.45 15.06
CA THR A 168 2.85 -1.75 13.89
C THR A 168 3.08 -0.71 12.79
N LYS A 169 2.51 -0.95 11.60
CA LYS A 169 2.56 -0.02 10.48
C LYS A 169 1.60 1.16 10.72
N SER A 170 2.15 2.36 10.83
CA SER A 170 1.42 3.58 11.19
C SER A 170 0.35 3.97 10.16
N SER A 171 0.65 3.85 8.85
CA SER A 171 -0.24 4.31 7.78
C SER A 171 -1.51 3.47 7.61
N GLU A 172 -1.58 2.29 8.23
CA GLU A 172 -2.72 1.37 8.09
C GLU A 172 -3.62 1.35 9.34
N ILE A 173 -3.24 2.04 10.42
CA ILE A 173 -4.06 2.10 11.65
C ILE A 173 -5.31 2.97 11.38
N PRO A 174 -6.53 2.44 11.59
CA PRO A 174 -7.75 3.23 11.54
C PRO A 174 -7.76 4.28 12.64
N LYS A 175 -8.40 5.43 12.38
CA LYS A 175 -8.51 6.51 13.36
C LYS A 175 -9.34 6.13 14.58
N ASP A 176 -10.36 5.28 14.39
CA ASP A 176 -11.31 4.92 15.44
C ASP A 176 -11.68 3.43 15.40
N GLY A 177 -11.93 2.86 16.59
CA GLY A 177 -12.53 1.54 16.77
C GLY A 177 -11.64 0.38 16.36
N ALA A 178 -10.31 0.55 16.37
CA ALA A 178 -9.36 -0.53 16.13
C ALA A 178 -9.00 -1.24 17.43
N TYR A 179 -8.71 -2.55 17.33
CA TYR A 179 -8.26 -3.38 18.45
C TYR A 179 -7.23 -4.41 17.99
N CYS A 180 -6.42 -4.89 18.93
CA CYS A 180 -5.50 -6.01 18.72
C CYS A 180 -6.23 -7.34 18.95
N LEU A 181 -6.00 -8.31 18.05
CA LEU A 181 -6.41 -9.70 18.18
C LEU A 181 -5.16 -10.57 18.20
N PHE A 182 -4.98 -11.36 19.26
CA PHE A 182 -3.85 -12.25 19.45
C PHE A 182 -4.16 -13.67 18.96
N SER A 183 -3.14 -14.51 18.78
CA SER A 183 -3.28 -15.90 18.32
C SER A 183 -4.10 -16.79 19.25
N ASP A 184 -4.21 -16.44 20.54
CA ASP A 184 -5.06 -17.10 21.53
C ASP A 184 -6.51 -16.56 21.56
N ASN A 185 -6.91 -15.79 20.53
CA ASN A 185 -8.21 -15.12 20.38
C ASN A 185 -8.50 -14.03 21.41
N LYS A 186 -7.53 -13.62 22.23
CA LYS A 186 -7.70 -12.47 23.11
C LYS A 186 -7.73 -11.18 22.32
N LYS A 187 -8.59 -10.27 22.77
CA LYS A 187 -8.76 -8.94 22.19
C LYS A 187 -8.35 -7.89 23.21
N SER A 188 -7.72 -6.83 22.74
CA SER A 188 -7.39 -5.66 23.56
C SER A 188 -7.50 -4.39 22.73
N GLU A 189 -8.12 -3.38 23.28
CA GLU A 189 -7.96 -2.01 22.78
C GLU A 189 -6.52 -1.57 22.97
N PHE A 190 -6.09 -0.58 22.24
CA PHE A 190 -4.74 -0.03 22.34
C PHE A 190 -4.74 1.48 22.26
N GLU A 191 -3.74 2.06 22.87
CA GLU A 191 -3.39 3.47 22.76
C GLU A 191 -2.17 3.65 21.86
N ILE A 192 -2.15 4.71 21.05
CA ILE A 192 -0.99 5.06 20.23
C ILE A 192 -0.10 5.99 21.04
N LEU A 193 1.05 5.51 21.47
CA LEU A 193 2.03 6.29 22.23
C LEU A 193 2.83 7.25 21.34
N GLY A 194 3.05 6.86 20.09
CA GLY A 194 3.76 7.71 19.15
C GLY A 194 3.83 7.12 17.75
N THR A 195 4.12 7.97 16.77
CA THR A 195 4.26 7.55 15.37
C THR A 195 5.49 8.18 14.72
N ASP A 196 6.24 7.39 13.97
CA ASP A 196 7.32 7.88 13.12
C ASP A 196 6.88 7.79 11.66
N LYS A 197 6.62 8.94 11.05
CA LYS A 197 6.19 9.03 9.64
C LYS A 197 7.30 8.61 8.66
N LYS A 198 8.57 8.77 9.05
CA LYS A 198 9.72 8.46 8.20
C LYS A 198 9.89 6.96 8.04
N TRP A 199 9.71 6.22 9.13
CA TRP A 199 9.76 4.76 9.18
C TRP A 199 8.40 4.08 8.96
N ASP A 200 7.32 4.86 9.03
CA ASP A 200 5.93 4.35 8.98
C ASP A 200 5.62 3.36 10.11
N ILE A 201 6.18 3.62 11.28
CA ILE A 201 5.99 2.81 12.49
C ILE A 201 5.16 3.59 13.50
N ALA A 202 4.24 2.89 14.15
CA ALA A 202 3.55 3.33 15.35
C ALA A 202 3.96 2.45 16.53
N LEU A 203 4.22 3.06 17.68
CA LEU A 203 4.34 2.40 18.97
C LEU A 203 2.97 2.46 19.65
N ILE A 204 2.42 1.30 19.98
CA ILE A 204 1.11 1.17 20.61
C ILE A 204 1.21 0.44 21.94
N LYS A 205 0.28 0.71 22.84
CA LYS A 205 0.17 0.12 24.17
C LYS A 205 -1.16 -0.58 24.33
N VAL A 206 -1.12 -1.85 24.70
CA VAL A 206 -2.31 -2.63 25.13
C VAL A 206 -2.33 -2.75 26.64
N GLY A 207 -3.53 -2.94 27.23
CA GLY A 207 -3.71 -3.15 28.68
C GLY A 207 -3.25 -4.53 29.20
N MET A 208 -2.73 -5.39 28.32
CA MET A 208 -2.28 -6.75 28.65
C MET A 208 -0.84 -6.74 29.19
N LYS A 209 -0.54 -7.69 30.06
CA LYS A 209 0.79 -7.95 30.62
C LYS A 209 1.21 -9.39 30.33
N ASP A 210 2.47 -9.69 30.62
CA ASP A 210 3.06 -11.01 30.44
C ASP A 210 2.99 -11.53 28.98
N LEU A 211 3.02 -10.61 28.03
CA LEU A 211 3.08 -10.93 26.63
C LEU A 211 4.46 -11.47 26.26
N THR A 212 4.50 -12.37 25.29
CA THR A 212 5.77 -12.85 24.71
C THR A 212 6.34 -11.79 23.81
N ALA A 213 7.40 -11.11 24.22
CA ALA A 213 8.08 -10.11 23.41
C ALA A 213 9.14 -10.74 22.49
N VAL A 214 9.33 -10.17 21.30
CA VAL A 214 10.42 -10.55 20.40
C VAL A 214 11.78 -10.14 20.96
N ASN A 215 12.81 -10.93 20.68
CA ASN A 215 14.18 -10.55 20.98
C ASN A 215 14.77 -9.75 19.83
N LEU A 216 14.79 -8.44 19.95
CA LEU A 216 15.39 -7.54 18.95
C LEU A 216 16.91 -7.42 19.05
N LYS A 217 17.52 -7.90 20.16
CA LYS A 217 18.98 -7.82 20.39
C LYS A 217 19.77 -9.02 19.85
N GLY A 218 19.08 -9.95 19.16
CA GLY A 218 19.70 -11.12 18.53
C GLY A 218 20.58 -10.76 17.34
N ASN A 219 20.84 -11.74 16.47
CA ASN A 219 21.66 -11.53 15.27
C ASN A 219 20.99 -10.47 14.35
N ASN A 220 21.64 -9.31 14.24
CA ASN A 220 21.14 -8.18 13.46
C ASN A 220 21.62 -8.21 12.01
N ASN A 221 22.44 -9.18 11.62
CA ASN A 221 22.97 -9.29 10.27
C ASN A 221 22.12 -10.25 9.44
N VAL A 222 21.51 -9.74 8.38
CA VAL A 222 20.73 -10.54 7.43
C VAL A 222 21.48 -10.56 6.12
N ASP A 223 22.17 -11.66 5.87
CA ASP A 223 22.90 -11.86 4.62
C ASP A 223 21.94 -12.08 3.45
N LEU A 224 22.40 -11.74 2.24
CA LEU A 224 21.62 -12.01 1.03
C LEU A 224 21.42 -13.51 0.85
N GLY A 225 20.20 -13.92 0.49
CA GLY A 225 19.82 -15.31 0.37
C GLY A 225 19.42 -15.99 1.69
N THR A 226 19.50 -15.31 2.85
CA THR A 226 18.94 -15.83 4.10
C THR A 226 17.48 -16.17 3.91
N PHE A 227 17.09 -17.40 4.23
CA PHE A 227 15.68 -17.82 4.23
C PHE A 227 14.92 -17.09 5.33
N LEU A 228 13.73 -16.62 4.96
CA LEU A 228 12.87 -15.82 5.82
C LEU A 228 11.44 -16.36 5.81
N ALA A 229 10.76 -16.23 6.94
CA ALA A 229 9.34 -16.49 7.07
C ALA A 229 8.66 -15.30 7.76
N ALA A 230 7.46 -14.92 7.31
CA ALA A 230 6.61 -13.93 7.95
C ALA A 230 5.57 -14.63 8.84
N SER A 231 5.51 -14.23 10.11
CA SER A 231 4.51 -14.74 11.05
C SER A 231 3.26 -13.86 11.07
N GLY A 232 2.10 -14.50 11.16
CA GLY A 232 0.82 -13.88 11.46
C GLY A 232 0.31 -14.33 12.83
N ILE A 233 -1.01 -14.41 12.97
CA ILE A 233 -1.69 -14.94 14.18
C ILE A 233 -2.16 -16.40 14.00
N GLU A 234 -1.94 -16.97 12.83
CA GLU A 234 -2.24 -18.36 12.49
C GLU A 234 -0.97 -19.22 12.57
N GLU A 235 -1.14 -20.54 12.72
CA GLU A 235 -0.01 -21.47 12.80
C GLU A 235 0.82 -21.60 11.52
N ASP A 236 0.19 -21.35 10.36
CA ASP A 236 0.89 -21.34 9.09
C ASP A 236 1.60 -19.98 8.90
N PRO A 237 2.81 -19.93 8.33
CA PRO A 237 3.43 -18.66 7.96
C PRO A 237 2.60 -17.93 6.92
N ILE A 238 2.62 -16.61 6.94
CA ILE A 238 1.96 -15.78 5.92
C ILE A 238 2.64 -15.97 4.57
N ALA A 239 3.96 -15.97 4.56
CA ALA A 239 4.79 -16.13 3.38
C ALA A 239 6.19 -16.60 3.78
N VAL A 240 6.85 -17.28 2.84
CA VAL A 240 8.26 -17.69 2.94
C VAL A 240 9.04 -17.14 1.75
N GLY A 241 10.33 -16.91 1.92
CA GLY A 241 11.17 -16.39 0.86
C GLY A 241 12.60 -16.13 1.34
N VAL A 242 13.27 -15.16 0.73
CA VAL A 242 14.66 -14.84 1.03
C VAL A 242 14.92 -13.34 1.11
N ALA A 243 15.96 -12.96 1.84
CA ALA A 243 16.54 -11.62 1.79
C ALA A 243 17.13 -11.38 0.40
N SER A 244 16.55 -10.46 -0.37
CA SER A 244 16.90 -10.27 -1.79
C SER A 244 17.88 -9.12 -2.02
N VAL A 245 17.81 -8.06 -1.22
CA VAL A 245 18.72 -6.91 -1.30
C VAL A 245 19.00 -6.39 0.11
N ALA A 246 20.26 -6.14 0.40
CA ALA A 246 20.71 -5.60 1.69
C ALA A 246 19.97 -4.29 2.05
N PRO A 247 19.87 -3.97 3.35
CA PRO A 247 19.27 -2.73 3.80
C PRO A 247 19.89 -1.52 3.08
N ARG A 248 19.01 -0.65 2.57
CA ARG A 248 19.41 0.57 1.85
C ARG A 248 18.38 1.67 1.99
N ASN A 249 18.84 2.90 1.78
CA ASN A 249 17.97 4.06 1.71
C ASN A 249 17.07 3.99 0.47
N LEU A 250 15.75 4.07 0.68
CA LEU A 250 14.72 4.10 -0.36
C LEU A 250 14.15 5.51 -0.55
N SER A 251 14.77 6.54 0.02
CA SER A 251 14.29 7.92 -0.07
C SER A 251 14.30 8.38 -1.53
N VAL A 252 13.11 8.65 -2.02
CA VAL A 252 12.87 9.29 -3.32
C VAL A 252 12.71 10.79 -3.13
N SER A 253 12.24 11.19 -1.94
CA SER A 253 12.06 12.59 -1.54
C SER A 253 13.38 13.36 -1.39
N GLU A 254 14.50 12.65 -1.20
CA GLU A 254 15.83 13.26 -1.14
C GLU A 254 16.45 13.50 -2.51
N ARG A 255 15.80 13.09 -3.61
CA ARG A 255 16.26 13.35 -4.97
C ARG A 255 15.59 14.58 -5.52
N GLY A 256 16.40 15.41 -6.15
CA GLY A 256 15.91 16.59 -6.87
C GLY A 256 14.85 16.18 -7.91
N PHE A 257 13.81 16.99 -8.01
CA PHE A 257 12.69 16.76 -8.94
C PHE A 257 12.35 18.05 -9.68
N LEU A 258 12.48 18.03 -11.00
CA LEU A 258 12.17 19.18 -11.84
C LEU A 258 10.68 19.29 -12.15
N GLY A 259 9.99 18.17 -12.32
CA GLY A 259 8.54 18.11 -12.56
C GLY A 259 8.12 18.30 -14.01
N VAL A 260 8.85 17.70 -14.95
CA VAL A 260 8.54 17.69 -16.38
C VAL A 260 8.27 16.29 -16.91
N GLY A 261 7.30 16.17 -17.83
CA GLY A 261 7.20 15.04 -18.75
C GLY A 261 8.13 15.26 -19.93
N MET A 262 8.70 14.20 -20.49
CA MET A 262 9.81 14.29 -21.42
C MET A 262 9.66 13.30 -22.58
N GLU A 263 10.06 13.73 -23.78
CA GLU A 263 10.25 12.86 -24.93
C GLU A 263 11.55 13.21 -25.66
N ASN A 264 12.05 12.30 -26.51
CA ASN A 264 13.20 12.55 -27.32
C ASN A 264 12.90 13.61 -28.39
N SER A 265 13.85 14.51 -28.66
CA SER A 265 13.83 15.48 -29.76
C SER A 265 15.18 15.47 -30.45
N PRO A 266 15.27 15.80 -31.76
CA PRO A 266 16.54 15.89 -32.49
C PRO A 266 17.55 16.84 -31.85
N ASP A 267 17.07 17.94 -31.26
CA ASP A 267 17.90 18.98 -30.67
C ASP A 267 18.14 18.82 -29.15
N GLY A 268 17.50 17.84 -28.49
CA GLY A 268 17.59 17.69 -27.04
C GLY A 268 16.40 16.96 -26.46
N VAL A 269 15.84 17.42 -25.33
CA VAL A 269 14.71 16.80 -24.65
C VAL A 269 13.51 17.73 -24.68
N LYS A 270 12.43 17.28 -25.35
CA LYS A 270 11.20 18.06 -25.46
C LYS A 270 10.34 17.84 -24.19
N VAL A 271 9.85 18.95 -23.64
CA VAL A 271 8.92 18.98 -22.53
C VAL A 271 7.50 18.69 -23.03
N THR A 272 6.91 17.57 -22.60
CA THR A 272 5.53 17.18 -22.96
C THR A 272 4.52 17.58 -21.91
N MET A 273 4.97 17.80 -20.67
CA MET A 273 4.12 18.20 -19.55
C MET A 273 4.95 18.98 -18.53
N VAL A 274 4.34 19.95 -17.88
CA VAL A 274 4.90 20.64 -16.70
C VAL A 274 3.94 20.44 -15.54
N GLN A 275 4.44 19.87 -14.45
CA GLN A 275 3.65 19.63 -13.25
C GLN A 275 3.44 20.94 -12.50
N ASN A 276 2.19 21.26 -12.18
CA ASN A 276 1.83 22.48 -11.47
C ASN A 276 2.51 22.53 -10.07
N GLY A 277 3.07 23.67 -9.71
CA GLY A 277 3.80 23.90 -8.46
C GLY A 277 5.20 23.27 -8.40
N SER A 278 5.66 22.60 -9.44
CA SER A 278 7.02 22.04 -9.55
C SER A 278 8.10 23.09 -9.74
N GLY A 279 9.38 22.67 -9.66
CA GLY A 279 10.52 23.53 -9.98
C GLY A 279 10.46 24.08 -11.42
N ALA A 280 10.05 23.25 -12.37
CA ALA A 280 9.88 23.66 -13.77
C ALA A 280 8.78 24.70 -13.96
N ASP A 281 7.63 24.52 -13.30
CA ASP A 281 6.51 25.47 -13.35
C ASP A 281 6.89 26.81 -12.77
N LYS A 282 7.48 26.82 -11.57
CA LYS A 282 7.96 28.04 -10.89
C LYS A 282 9.03 28.77 -11.69
N ALA A 283 9.89 28.02 -12.40
CA ALA A 283 10.89 28.58 -13.29
C ALA A 283 10.30 29.09 -14.61
N GLY A 284 9.06 28.73 -14.96
CA GLY A 284 8.38 29.19 -16.17
C GLY A 284 8.68 28.35 -17.42
N LEU A 285 9.11 27.08 -17.27
CA LEU A 285 9.12 26.12 -18.36
C LEU A 285 7.70 25.83 -18.84
N LYS A 286 7.56 25.55 -20.13
CA LYS A 286 6.25 25.26 -20.76
C LYS A 286 6.33 23.99 -21.58
N VAL A 287 5.18 23.43 -21.89
CA VAL A 287 5.06 22.38 -22.90
C VAL A 287 5.62 22.88 -24.23
N ASP A 288 6.25 22.00 -25.00
CA ASP A 288 6.96 22.21 -26.25
C ASP A 288 8.31 22.93 -26.11
N ASP A 289 8.80 23.27 -24.92
CA ASP A 289 10.19 23.67 -24.72
C ASP A 289 11.14 22.48 -24.99
N ILE A 290 12.29 22.75 -25.59
CA ILE A 290 13.34 21.76 -25.82
C ILE A 290 14.51 22.07 -24.88
N ILE A 291 14.77 21.24 -23.90
CA ILE A 291 15.91 21.38 -22.99
C ILE A 291 17.16 20.93 -23.71
N LEU A 292 18.16 21.83 -23.76
CA LEU A 292 19.42 21.63 -24.46
C LEU A 292 20.55 21.29 -23.49
N LYS A 293 20.63 22.00 -22.35
CA LYS A 293 21.69 21.85 -21.35
C LYS A 293 21.17 22.03 -19.93
N ILE A 294 21.81 21.32 -18.98
CA ILE A 294 21.67 21.55 -17.53
C ILE A 294 23.06 21.81 -16.96
N ASP A 295 23.22 22.93 -16.25
CA ASP A 295 24.49 23.37 -15.64
C ASP A 295 25.68 23.32 -16.62
N GLY A 296 25.42 23.66 -17.91
CA GLY A 296 26.40 23.66 -18.98
C GLY A 296 26.64 22.30 -19.66
N ASN A 297 26.10 21.21 -19.13
CA ASN A 297 26.21 19.88 -19.74
C ASN A 297 25.10 19.67 -20.77
N ASP A 298 25.47 19.18 -21.95
CA ASP A 298 24.51 18.86 -23.01
C ASP A 298 23.57 17.71 -22.56
N ILE A 299 22.29 17.87 -22.91
CA ILE A 299 21.24 16.90 -22.61
C ILE A 299 20.62 16.42 -23.92
N THR A 300 20.92 15.18 -24.29
CA THR A 300 20.50 14.59 -25.58
C THR A 300 19.36 13.58 -25.41
N SER A 301 19.09 13.13 -24.16
CA SER A 301 18.06 12.15 -23.90
C SER A 301 17.34 12.39 -22.55
N PRO A 302 16.06 11.93 -22.42
CA PRO A 302 15.33 11.94 -21.15
C PRO A 302 16.07 11.23 -20.02
N ALA A 303 16.83 10.19 -20.33
CA ALA A 303 17.61 9.45 -19.33
C ALA A 303 18.74 10.30 -18.75
N GLU A 304 19.45 11.08 -19.60
CA GLU A 304 20.50 12.01 -19.15
C GLU A 304 19.91 13.14 -18.31
N LEU A 305 18.79 13.72 -18.73
CA LEU A 305 18.09 14.74 -17.94
C LEU A 305 17.69 14.19 -16.57
N ALA A 306 17.07 13.00 -16.54
CA ALA A 306 16.69 12.36 -15.29
C ALA A 306 17.91 12.07 -14.39
N LYS A 307 19.03 11.62 -14.96
CA LYS A 307 20.29 11.38 -14.25
C LYS A 307 20.86 12.67 -13.65
N SER A 308 20.91 13.76 -14.43
CA SER A 308 21.43 15.06 -13.97
C SER A 308 20.64 15.60 -12.79
N VAL A 309 19.30 15.49 -12.85
CA VAL A 309 18.41 15.99 -11.77
C VAL A 309 18.41 15.04 -10.54
N SER A 310 18.45 13.71 -10.75
CA SER A 310 18.35 12.73 -9.65
C SER A 310 19.57 12.65 -8.75
N GLY A 311 20.72 13.19 -9.20
CA GLY A 311 21.94 13.30 -8.40
C GLY A 311 21.94 14.48 -7.42
N LEU A 312 20.98 15.39 -7.57
CA LEU A 312 20.85 16.62 -6.78
C LEU A 312 19.76 16.45 -5.69
N LYS A 313 19.70 17.40 -4.75
CA LYS A 313 18.74 17.41 -3.64
C LYS A 313 17.59 18.40 -3.91
N PRO A 314 16.43 18.21 -3.27
CA PRO A 314 15.41 19.25 -3.21
C PRO A 314 15.97 20.54 -2.61
N GLY A 315 15.70 21.66 -3.25
CA GLY A 315 16.25 22.98 -2.87
C GLY A 315 17.48 23.37 -3.67
N ASP A 316 18.16 22.44 -4.36
CA ASP A 316 19.27 22.79 -5.23
C ASP A 316 18.74 23.56 -6.46
N GLU A 317 19.50 24.59 -6.87
CA GLU A 317 19.23 25.33 -8.11
C GLU A 317 20.02 24.73 -9.27
N ILE A 318 19.34 24.60 -10.42
CA ILE A 318 19.95 24.20 -11.68
C ILE A 318 19.73 25.26 -12.75
N LYS A 319 20.72 25.46 -13.61
CA LYS A 319 20.65 26.33 -14.74
C LYS A 319 20.25 25.56 -15.98
N ILE A 320 19.10 25.90 -16.57
CA ILE A 320 18.52 25.19 -17.70
C ILE A 320 18.63 26.07 -18.94
N ASN A 321 19.34 25.59 -19.96
CA ASN A 321 19.31 26.17 -21.30
C ASN A 321 18.28 25.43 -22.12
N TYR A 322 17.34 26.14 -22.69
CA TYR A 322 16.24 25.58 -23.49
C TYR A 322 15.89 26.43 -24.70
N LYS A 323 15.28 25.80 -25.67
CA LYS A 323 14.79 26.43 -26.91
C LYS A 323 13.27 26.53 -26.86
N ARG A 324 12.72 27.73 -27.10
CA ARG A 324 11.29 28.00 -27.23
C ARG A 324 11.03 28.81 -28.51
N LYS A 325 10.27 28.23 -29.44
CA LYS A 325 10.00 28.88 -30.77
C LYS A 325 11.29 29.38 -31.43
N ASP A 326 12.27 28.50 -31.57
CA ASP A 326 13.59 28.76 -32.20
C ASP A 326 14.47 29.79 -31.49
N LYS A 327 14.12 30.27 -30.33
CA LYS A 327 14.95 31.15 -29.51
C LYS A 327 15.50 30.40 -28.29
N GLU A 328 16.82 30.40 -28.17
CA GLU A 328 17.47 29.88 -26.96
C GLU A 328 17.27 30.84 -25.79
N ARG A 329 17.04 30.25 -24.63
CA ARG A 329 16.83 30.96 -23.38
C ARG A 329 17.49 30.22 -22.25
N THR A 330 17.75 30.93 -21.16
CA THR A 330 18.29 30.35 -19.91
C THR A 330 17.41 30.76 -18.76
N ILE A 331 17.15 29.79 -17.87
CA ILE A 331 16.43 30.01 -16.59
C ILE A 331 17.11 29.23 -15.48
N ASN A 332 16.91 29.69 -14.25
CA ASN A 332 17.25 28.93 -13.05
C ASN A 332 15.98 28.27 -12.53
N ALA A 333 16.09 27.01 -12.18
CA ALA A 333 15.01 26.23 -11.59
C ALA A 333 15.46 25.64 -10.26
N THR A 334 14.68 25.89 -9.20
CA THR A 334 14.90 25.24 -7.90
C THR A 334 14.22 23.89 -7.91
N LEU A 335 14.98 22.81 -7.66
CA LEU A 335 14.44 21.46 -7.62
C LEU A 335 13.51 21.27 -6.42
N GLY A 336 12.35 20.68 -6.66
CA GLY A 336 11.44 20.26 -5.60
C GLY A 336 11.77 18.86 -5.10
N SER A 337 11.06 18.41 -4.09
CA SER A 337 10.99 17.00 -3.71
C SER A 337 9.86 16.31 -4.49
N ARG A 338 10.05 15.08 -4.88
CA ARG A 338 8.97 14.24 -5.40
C ARG A 338 8.06 13.87 -4.22
N GLY A 339 7.11 14.73 -3.90
CA GLY A 339 6.23 14.57 -2.74
C GLY A 339 5.50 13.24 -2.74
N SER A 340 5.41 12.62 -1.57
CA SER A 340 4.70 11.35 -1.33
C SER A 340 3.17 11.44 -1.51
N GLY A 341 2.64 12.67 -1.70
CA GLY A 341 1.20 12.95 -1.73
C GLY A 341 0.65 13.51 -3.06
N GLN A 342 1.49 13.84 -4.03
CA GLN A 342 0.99 14.30 -5.33
C GLN A 342 0.88 13.11 -6.28
N ALA A 343 -0.29 13.00 -6.92
CA ALA A 343 -0.63 11.95 -7.85
C ALA A 343 0.57 11.62 -8.75
N ARG A 344 1.16 10.46 -8.51
CA ARG A 344 2.14 9.91 -9.43
C ARG A 344 1.44 9.79 -10.79
N PHE A 345 1.90 10.50 -11.79
CA PHE A 345 1.83 9.98 -13.14
C PHE A 345 2.80 8.79 -13.20
N SER A 346 2.51 7.77 -12.43
CA SER A 346 3.01 6.44 -12.68
C SER A 346 2.10 5.90 -13.75
N MET A 347 2.62 5.62 -14.94
CA MET A 347 2.04 4.51 -15.68
C MET A 347 1.76 3.41 -14.65
N PRO A 348 0.54 2.84 -14.62
CA PRO A 348 0.25 1.73 -13.71
C PRO A 348 1.41 0.76 -13.86
N ASP A 349 2.13 0.49 -12.76
CA ASP A 349 3.16 -0.53 -12.79
C ASP A 349 2.46 -1.81 -13.26
N PRO A 350 2.77 -2.33 -14.47
CA PRO A 350 2.09 -3.54 -14.97
C PRO A 350 2.18 -4.69 -13.96
N GLY A 351 3.25 -4.70 -13.15
CA GLY A 351 3.41 -5.63 -12.04
C GLY A 351 2.42 -5.44 -10.90
N ALA A 352 1.93 -4.20 -10.68
CA ALA A 352 0.92 -3.92 -9.66
C ALA A 352 -0.47 -4.46 -10.05
N GLN A 353 -0.80 -4.49 -11.35
CA GLN A 353 -2.07 -5.04 -11.84
C GLN A 353 -2.20 -6.55 -11.61
N PHE A 354 -1.07 -7.29 -11.64
CA PHE A 354 -1.07 -8.76 -11.53
C PHE A 354 -0.63 -9.30 -10.16
N GLY A 355 -0.18 -8.42 -9.25
CA GLY A 355 0.42 -8.82 -7.97
C GLY A 355 -0.45 -8.59 -6.73
N GLY A 356 -1.65 -8.03 -6.88
CA GLY A 356 -2.50 -7.61 -5.76
C GLY A 356 -2.14 -6.23 -5.17
N PRO A 357 -2.84 -5.78 -4.10
CA PRO A 357 -2.70 -4.43 -3.57
C PRO A 357 -1.28 -4.15 -3.07
N LEU A 358 -0.81 -2.93 -3.30
CA LEU A 358 0.46 -2.42 -2.79
C LEU A 358 0.22 -1.53 -1.57
N SER A 359 1.22 -1.45 -0.68
CA SER A 359 1.17 -0.56 0.48
C SER A 359 1.06 0.90 0.05
N SER A 360 0.26 1.68 0.79
CA SER A 360 0.07 3.12 0.56
C SER A 360 1.40 3.85 0.69
N LYS A 361 2.16 3.61 1.77
CA LYS A 361 3.55 4.00 1.90
C LYS A 361 4.45 2.80 1.58
N ARG A 362 5.27 2.91 0.53
CA ARG A 362 6.19 1.87 0.04
C ARG A 362 7.54 2.41 -0.48
N VAL A 363 7.80 3.68 -0.22
CA VAL A 363 9.03 4.40 -0.55
C VAL A 363 9.38 5.36 0.59
N ASP A 364 10.52 6.02 0.49
CA ASP A 364 11.00 7.01 1.46
C ASP A 364 11.32 6.42 2.83
N PHE A 365 11.72 5.14 2.88
CA PHE A 365 12.30 4.54 4.07
C PHE A 365 13.78 4.88 4.15
N PRO A 366 14.29 5.34 5.31
CA PRO A 366 15.71 5.70 5.48
C PRO A 366 16.65 4.53 5.23
N ASN A 367 16.22 3.35 5.67
CA ASN A 367 16.93 2.09 5.50
C ASN A 367 15.93 0.93 5.53
N ALA A 368 15.90 0.10 4.50
CA ALA A 368 14.98 -1.04 4.44
C ALA A 368 15.62 -2.25 3.77
N LEU A 369 15.48 -3.40 4.40
CA LEU A 369 15.78 -4.71 3.84
C LEU A 369 14.71 -5.05 2.79
N GLN A 370 15.13 -5.44 1.58
CA GLN A 370 14.20 -5.96 0.58
C GLN A 370 14.22 -7.48 0.59
N HIS A 371 13.04 -8.08 0.56
CA HIS A 371 12.84 -9.53 0.47
C HIS A 371 11.73 -9.87 -0.54
N ASP A 372 11.61 -11.13 -0.91
CA ASP A 372 10.66 -11.64 -1.90
C ASP A 372 9.43 -12.33 -1.29
N LEU A 373 9.21 -12.18 0.02
CA LEU A 373 8.00 -12.66 0.68
C LEU A 373 6.79 -11.93 0.09
N THR A 374 5.80 -12.71 -0.35
CA THR A 374 4.58 -12.17 -0.99
C THR A 374 3.55 -11.82 0.08
N ILE A 375 3.82 -10.75 0.85
CA ILE A 375 2.90 -10.22 1.87
C ILE A 375 1.91 -9.22 1.27
N ARG A 376 0.77 -9.04 1.93
CA ARG A 376 -0.22 -8.01 1.62
C ARG A 376 -0.01 -6.77 2.50
N PRO A 377 -0.58 -5.59 2.14
CA PRO A 377 -0.49 -4.41 2.99
C PRO A 377 -1.02 -4.62 4.41
N ASP A 378 -2.10 -5.38 4.55
CA ASP A 378 -2.74 -5.74 5.83
C ASP A 378 -1.96 -6.79 6.64
N GLU A 379 -0.87 -7.32 6.10
CA GLU A 379 0.08 -8.22 6.75
C GLU A 379 1.40 -7.51 7.14
N CYS A 380 1.50 -6.20 6.90
CA CYS A 380 2.62 -5.39 7.37
C CYS A 380 2.47 -5.06 8.86
N GLY A 381 3.59 -4.88 9.56
CA GLY A 381 3.67 -4.70 11.02
C GLY A 381 4.03 -5.98 11.77
N GLY A 382 3.93 -7.15 11.12
CA GLY A 382 4.32 -8.45 11.67
C GLY A 382 5.81 -8.73 11.57
N PRO A 383 6.34 -9.62 12.43
CA PRO A 383 7.75 -9.99 12.45
C PRO A 383 8.12 -10.89 11.27
N ILE A 384 9.38 -10.80 10.85
CA ILE A 384 10.03 -11.78 9.98
C ILE A 384 11.13 -12.49 10.76
N VAL A 385 11.25 -13.80 10.53
CA VAL A 385 12.23 -14.65 11.20
C VAL A 385 13.13 -15.36 10.20
N ASN A 386 14.37 -15.69 10.64
CA ASN A 386 15.27 -16.61 9.93
C ASN A 386 14.89 -18.07 10.23
N LEU A 387 15.64 -19.05 9.69
CA LEU A 387 15.39 -20.48 9.94
C LEU A 387 15.59 -20.92 11.39
N ASP A 388 16.36 -20.17 12.18
CA ASP A 388 16.57 -20.43 13.59
C ASP A 388 15.41 -19.90 14.46
N GLY A 389 14.38 -19.30 13.84
CA GLY A 389 13.23 -18.68 14.52
C GLY A 389 13.56 -17.34 15.17
N GLU A 390 14.72 -16.76 14.89
CA GLU A 390 15.10 -15.45 15.39
C GLU A 390 14.46 -14.37 14.56
N VAL A 391 13.85 -13.38 15.23
CA VAL A 391 13.31 -12.20 14.57
C VAL A 391 14.43 -11.33 14.03
N VAL A 392 14.38 -11.04 12.74
CA VAL A 392 15.39 -10.23 12.03
C VAL A 392 14.87 -8.82 11.65
N GLY A 393 13.58 -8.61 11.79
CA GLY A 393 12.94 -7.33 11.51
C GLY A 393 11.43 -7.41 11.50
N VAL A 394 10.80 -6.30 11.11
CA VAL A 394 9.34 -6.15 10.99
C VAL A 394 8.99 -5.71 9.57
N ASN A 395 8.02 -6.38 8.97
CA ASN A 395 7.50 -6.03 7.64
C ASN A 395 6.87 -4.63 7.67
N VAL A 396 7.26 -3.77 6.73
CA VAL A 396 6.77 -2.40 6.69
C VAL A 396 6.00 -2.05 5.42
N ALA A 397 6.32 -2.71 4.29
CA ALA A 397 5.60 -2.42 3.05
C ALA A 397 5.71 -3.53 2.00
N ARG A 398 4.63 -3.71 1.23
CA ARG A 398 4.66 -4.34 -0.07
C ARG A 398 4.95 -3.30 -1.14
N GLY A 399 6.11 -3.41 -1.79
CA GLY A 399 6.56 -2.46 -2.80
C GLY A 399 6.35 -2.88 -4.25
N GLY A 400 5.96 -4.14 -4.50
CA GLY A 400 5.76 -4.68 -5.85
C GLY A 400 5.29 -6.14 -5.82
N ARG A 401 5.24 -6.78 -6.98
CA ARG A 401 4.77 -8.17 -7.11
C ARG A 401 5.57 -9.15 -6.25
N VAL A 402 6.89 -9.09 -6.34
CA VAL A 402 7.86 -9.95 -5.62
C VAL A 402 8.82 -9.10 -4.79
N LYS A 403 8.35 -7.97 -4.29
CA LYS A 403 9.17 -7.00 -3.61
C LYS A 403 8.44 -6.48 -2.39
N SER A 404 8.95 -6.84 -1.23
CA SER A 404 8.49 -6.36 0.07
C SER A 404 9.66 -5.79 0.86
N TYR A 405 9.36 -4.99 1.85
CA TYR A 405 10.35 -4.29 2.65
C TYR A 405 10.14 -4.55 4.14
N ALA A 406 11.25 -4.66 4.86
CA ALA A 406 11.26 -4.77 6.30
C ALA A 406 12.26 -3.77 6.91
N ILE A 407 11.96 -3.32 8.13
CA ILE A 407 12.89 -2.59 8.99
C ILE A 407 13.63 -3.62 9.82
N THR A 408 14.96 -3.59 9.78
CA THR A 408 15.80 -4.52 10.56
C THR A 408 15.74 -4.21 12.05
N ASN A 409 16.07 -5.19 12.89
CA ASN A 409 16.09 -5.02 14.35
C ASN A 409 16.91 -3.82 14.79
N LYS A 410 18.06 -3.57 14.16
CA LYS A 410 18.94 -2.44 14.48
C LYS A 410 18.20 -1.11 14.38
N ASP A 411 17.60 -0.84 13.22
CA ASP A 411 16.89 0.41 12.98
C ASP A 411 15.60 0.48 13.81
N LEU A 412 14.93 -0.67 14.01
CA LEU A 412 13.70 -0.75 14.79
C LEU A 412 13.92 -0.39 16.26
N ILE A 413 15.03 -0.82 16.88
CA ILE A 413 15.39 -0.44 18.25
C ILE A 413 15.52 1.08 18.35
N GLU A 414 16.26 1.72 17.43
CA GLU A 414 16.46 3.17 17.41
C GLU A 414 15.12 3.93 17.30
N VAL A 415 14.21 3.44 16.45
CA VAL A 415 12.87 4.03 16.28
C VAL A 415 12.02 3.87 17.54
N ILE A 416 12.01 2.69 18.16
CA ILE A 416 11.27 2.42 19.40
C ILE A 416 11.78 3.33 20.53
N ASP A 417 13.09 3.44 20.71
CA ASP A 417 13.69 4.26 21.77
C ASP A 417 13.37 5.75 21.57
N SER A 418 13.42 6.22 20.32
CA SER A 418 13.01 7.58 19.97
C SER A 418 11.53 7.85 20.30
N LEU A 419 10.64 6.91 19.95
CA LEU A 419 9.20 7.04 20.23
C LEU A 419 8.89 6.98 21.73
N LYS A 420 9.57 6.11 22.49
CA LYS A 420 9.45 6.06 23.97
C LYS A 420 9.87 7.36 24.61
N LYS A 421 11.00 7.93 24.18
CA LYS A 421 11.49 9.21 24.70
C LYS A 421 10.50 10.35 24.41
N SER A 422 10.04 10.46 23.19
CA SER A 422 9.06 11.47 22.79
C SER A 422 7.75 11.37 23.58
N ASN A 423 7.29 10.16 23.90
CA ASN A 423 6.10 9.95 24.73
C ASN A 423 6.34 10.42 26.17
N ASN A 424 7.47 10.04 26.79
CA ASN A 424 7.82 10.48 28.14
C ASN A 424 7.91 12.01 28.24
N ASP A 425 8.56 12.66 27.27
CA ASP A 425 8.64 14.14 27.20
C ASP A 425 7.24 14.77 27.11
N THR A 426 6.32 14.14 26.37
CA THR A 426 4.92 14.59 26.22
C THR A 426 4.14 14.45 27.52
N ASP A 427 4.31 13.33 28.22
CA ASP A 427 3.67 13.06 29.51
C ASP A 427 4.15 14.05 30.58
N GLU A 428 5.47 14.33 30.62
CA GLU A 428 6.05 15.32 31.54
C GLU A 428 5.52 16.73 31.25
N ILE A 429 5.47 17.16 29.99
CA ILE A 429 4.88 18.45 29.58
C ILE A 429 3.39 18.51 29.97
N SER A 430 2.66 17.45 29.83
CA SER A 430 1.24 17.40 30.20
C SER A 430 1.04 17.52 31.72
N SER A 431 1.89 16.85 32.50
CA SER A 431 1.90 16.97 33.96
C SER A 431 2.20 18.41 34.41
N LEU A 432 3.25 19.02 33.84
CA LEU A 432 3.61 20.40 34.12
C LEU A 432 2.52 21.42 33.74
N ARG A 433 1.79 21.15 32.63
CA ARG A 433 0.64 22.00 32.26
C ARG A 433 -0.50 21.92 33.27
N ASN A 434 -0.80 20.69 33.76
CA ASN A 434 -1.82 20.53 34.78
C ASN A 434 -1.45 21.20 36.11
N GLU A 435 -0.18 21.12 36.51
CA GLU A 435 0.32 21.83 37.69
C GLU A 435 0.22 23.36 37.50
N LEU A 436 0.58 23.85 36.32
CA LEU A 436 0.46 25.29 36.00
C LEU A 436 -0.99 25.76 36.06
N GLN A 437 -1.92 24.93 35.55
CA GLN A 437 -3.34 25.27 35.62
C GLN A 437 -3.84 25.32 37.06
N SER A 438 -3.46 24.36 37.92
CA SER A 438 -3.80 24.36 39.34
C SER A 438 -3.28 25.60 40.06
N ILE A 439 -2.03 26.01 39.79
CA ILE A 439 -1.44 27.23 40.36
C ILE A 439 -2.20 28.48 39.90
N ASN A 440 -2.61 28.56 38.63
CA ASN A 440 -3.38 29.69 38.14
C ASN A 440 -4.77 29.77 38.81
N GLU A 441 -5.43 28.64 39.06
CA GLU A 441 -6.69 28.60 39.82
C GLU A 441 -6.52 29.09 41.26
N GLU A 442 -5.42 28.71 41.93
CA GLU A 442 -5.07 29.22 43.27
C GLU A 442 -4.79 30.73 43.28
N ILE A 443 -4.10 31.24 42.26
CA ILE A 443 -3.85 32.67 42.11
C ILE A 443 -5.17 33.43 41.96
N GLU A 444 -6.08 32.97 41.14
CA GLU A 444 -7.39 33.59 40.91
C GLU A 444 -8.21 33.62 42.22
N GLU A 445 -8.16 32.54 43.01
CA GLU A 445 -8.82 32.49 44.31
C GLU A 445 -8.22 33.52 45.31
N ILE A 446 -6.87 33.67 45.33
CA ILE A 446 -6.18 34.66 46.15
C ILE A 446 -6.51 36.09 45.71
N GLU A 447 -6.54 36.35 44.39
CA GLU A 447 -6.92 37.67 43.87
C GLU A 447 -8.34 38.05 44.24
N ASN A 448 -9.28 37.11 44.19
CA ASN A 448 -10.67 37.33 44.60
C ASN A 448 -10.79 37.65 46.10
N LYS A 449 -10.06 36.92 46.96
CA LYS A 449 -10.00 37.19 48.40
C LYS A 449 -9.36 38.56 48.66
N LEU A 450 -8.35 38.95 47.93
CA LEU A 450 -7.70 40.25 48.05
C LEU A 450 -8.66 41.39 47.66
N LEU A 451 -9.48 41.17 46.64
CA LEU A 451 -10.49 42.14 46.21
C LEU A 451 -11.58 42.33 47.28
N GLU A 452 -12.02 41.24 47.91
CA GLU A 452 -12.96 41.29 49.04
C GLU A 452 -12.38 42.05 50.22
N PHE A 453 -11.12 41.77 50.56
CA PHE A 453 -10.42 42.52 51.63
C PHE A 453 -10.31 44.03 51.33
N LYS A 454 -10.06 44.39 50.09
CA LYS A 454 -10.01 45.80 49.69
C LYS A 454 -11.37 46.47 49.83
N LYS A 455 -12.47 45.85 49.44
CA LYS A 455 -13.83 46.37 49.61
C LYS A 455 -14.20 46.55 51.07
N LEU A 456 -13.90 45.56 51.93
CA LEU A 456 -14.12 45.69 53.40
C LEU A 456 -13.32 46.74 54.04
N LYS A 457 -12.15 47.11 53.53
CA LYS A 457 -11.29 48.16 54.04
C LYS A 457 -11.81 49.55 53.62
N GLU A 458 -12.34 49.67 52.42
CA GLU A 458 -12.98 50.90 51.94
C GLU A 458 -14.27 51.23 52.76
N GLU A 459 -15.13 50.18 52.95
CA GLU A 459 -16.35 50.33 53.75
C GLU A 459 -16.07 50.80 55.24
N LYS A 460 -14.92 50.39 55.83
CA LYS A 460 -14.54 50.82 57.22
C LYS A 460 -13.88 52.15 57.26
N GLN A 461 -13.53 52.81 56.16
CA GLN A 461 -12.99 54.16 56.12
C GLN A 461 -14.08 55.23 55.91
N ASP A 462 -15.25 54.80 55.45
CA ASP A 462 -16.41 55.66 55.22
C ASP A 462 -17.40 55.68 56.41
N GLU A 463 -17.14 54.91 57.50
CA GLU A 463 -17.78 54.98 58.81
C GLU A 463 -16.92 55.80 59.81
#